data_d601a53d76a998ad0456a51ebd01a4fe
#
_entry.id   d601a53d76a998ad0456a51ebd01a4fe
#
_cell.length_a   1.000
_cell.length_b   1.000
_cell.length_c   1.000
_cell.angle_alpha   90.00
_cell.angle_beta   90.00
_cell.angle_gamma   90.00
#
_symmetry.space_group_name_H-M   'P 1'
#
loop_
_entity.id
_entity.type
_entity.pdbx_description
1 polymer ?
#
loop_
_entity_poly.entity_id
_entity_poly.type
_entity_poly.pdbx_seq_one_letter_code
_entity_poly.pdbx_strand_id
1 'polypeptide(L)' 'MKVNTNMPTKLKPFYNAELELAKNNFKENNLQKSWFHLERAHIIGQKYPYEHTFVHWKMLQFGF' A
#
# COMPACT_ATOMS: atom_id res chain seq x y z
N MET A 1 -14.12 19.07 13.98
CA MET A 1 -14.26 17.83 13.21
C MET A 1 -12.97 17.02 13.28
N LYS A 2 -13.05 15.79 13.69
CA LYS A 2 -11.86 14.94 13.77
C LYS A 2 -11.48 14.41 12.41
N VAL A 3 -10.23 14.61 12.03
CA VAL A 3 -9.69 13.95 10.85
C VAL A 3 -9.47 12.49 11.20
N ASN A 4 -10.02 11.60 10.40
CA ASN A 4 -9.85 10.18 10.62
C ASN A 4 -8.48 9.75 10.08
N THR A 5 -7.47 9.75 10.95
CA THR A 5 -6.09 9.45 10.55
C THR A 5 -5.78 7.96 10.57
N ASN A 6 -6.67 7.14 11.14
CA ASN A 6 -6.45 5.71 11.24
C ASN A 6 -7.38 4.96 10.30
N MET A 7 -6.81 4.00 9.59
CA MET A 7 -7.58 3.14 8.72
C MET A 7 -8.53 2.27 9.57
N PRO A 8 -9.81 2.14 9.16
CA PRO A 8 -10.75 1.25 9.86
C PRO A 8 -10.22 -0.17 9.94
N THR A 9 -10.49 -0.83 11.06
CA THR A 9 -10.04 -2.20 11.30
C THR A 9 -10.49 -3.15 10.19
N LYS A 10 -11.67 -2.91 9.62
CA LYS A 10 -12.18 -3.78 8.54
C LYS A 10 -11.37 -3.69 7.26
N LEU A 11 -10.71 -2.56 7.01
CA LEU A 11 -9.89 -2.37 5.81
C LEU A 11 -8.45 -2.83 6.00
N LYS A 12 -7.95 -2.82 7.24
CA LYS A 12 -6.55 -3.17 7.51
C LYS A 12 -6.11 -4.51 6.94
N PRO A 13 -6.89 -5.60 7.09
CA PRO A 13 -6.46 -6.87 6.52
C PRO A 13 -6.26 -6.82 5.01
N PHE A 14 -7.14 -6.12 4.31
CA PHE A 14 -7.03 -5.98 2.85
C PHE A 14 -5.81 -5.17 2.46
N TYR A 15 -5.61 -4.04 3.15
CA TYR A 15 -4.44 -3.19 2.91
C TYR A 15 -3.15 -3.96 3.18
N ASN A 16 -3.07 -4.63 4.32
CA ASN A 16 -1.88 -5.40 4.68
C ASN A 16 -1.63 -6.56 3.73
N ALA A 17 -2.68 -7.22 3.25
CA ALA A 17 -2.54 -8.30 2.29
C ALA A 17 -1.93 -7.80 0.99
N GLU A 18 -2.36 -6.64 0.51
CA GLU A 18 -1.80 -6.07 -0.71
C GLU A 18 -0.32 -5.69 -0.54
N LEU A 19 0.03 -5.13 0.63
CA LEU A 19 1.43 -4.80 0.92
C LEU A 19 2.30 -6.06 0.98
N GLU A 20 1.78 -7.13 1.57
CA GLU A 20 2.51 -8.41 1.67
C GLU A 20 2.74 -9.00 0.28
N LEU A 21 1.72 -8.98 -0.56
CA LEU A 21 1.84 -9.44 -1.94
C LEU A 21 2.85 -8.61 -2.73
N ALA A 22 2.82 -7.30 -2.54
CA ALA A 22 3.79 -6.43 -3.19
C ALA A 22 5.21 -6.76 -2.76
N LYS A 23 5.41 -6.95 -1.46
CA LYS A 23 6.72 -7.27 -0.90
C LYS A 23 7.24 -8.61 -1.45
N ASN A 24 6.38 -9.64 -1.44
CA ASN A 24 6.79 -10.97 -1.88
C ASN A 24 7.12 -10.99 -3.37
N ASN A 25 6.31 -10.32 -4.18
CA ASN A 25 6.58 -10.23 -5.61
C ASN A 25 7.85 -9.44 -5.91
N PHE A 26 8.12 -8.41 -5.11
CA PHE A 26 9.36 -7.65 -5.25
C PHE A 26 10.57 -8.54 -5.00
N LYS A 27 10.52 -9.35 -3.94
CA LYS A 27 11.61 -10.27 -3.60
C LYS A 27 11.84 -11.31 -4.70
N GLU A 28 10.79 -11.72 -5.38
CA GLU A 28 10.89 -12.70 -6.46
C GLU A 28 11.20 -12.05 -7.80
N ASN A 29 11.51 -10.76 -7.80
CA ASN A 29 11.83 -9.98 -8.99
C ASN A 29 10.64 -9.88 -9.96
N ASN A 30 9.44 -10.01 -9.43
CA ASN A 30 8.21 -9.92 -10.20
C ASN A 30 7.67 -8.50 -10.08
N LEU A 31 8.36 -7.56 -10.73
CA LEU A 31 8.16 -6.14 -10.48
C LEU A 31 6.79 -5.63 -10.91
N GLN A 32 6.26 -6.15 -12.03
CA GLN A 32 4.94 -5.73 -12.48
C GLN A 32 3.84 -6.10 -11.49
N LYS A 33 3.89 -7.31 -10.94
CA LYS A 33 2.91 -7.74 -9.95
C LYS A 33 3.10 -7.00 -8.64
N SER A 34 4.35 -6.74 -8.26
CA SER A 34 4.64 -5.97 -7.06
C SER A 34 4.02 -4.58 -7.17
N TRP A 35 4.24 -3.91 -8.29
CA TRP A 35 3.68 -2.59 -8.55
C TRP A 35 2.15 -2.62 -8.53
N PHE A 36 1.56 -3.64 -9.16
CA PHE A 36 0.10 -3.81 -9.19
C PHE A 36 -0.48 -3.83 -7.78
N HIS A 37 0.14 -4.59 -6.87
CA HIS A 37 -0.36 -4.67 -5.50
C HIS A 37 -0.11 -3.39 -4.72
N LEU A 38 0.98 -2.67 -5.00
CA LEU A 38 1.20 -1.36 -4.41
C LEU A 38 0.12 -0.36 -4.85
N GLU A 39 -0.27 -0.40 -6.11
CA GLU A 39 -1.35 0.45 -6.58
C GLU A 39 -2.66 0.13 -5.88
N ARG A 40 -2.95 -1.14 -5.66
CA ARG A 40 -4.15 -1.55 -4.93
C ARG A 40 -4.10 -1.06 -3.48
N ALA A 41 -2.95 -1.18 -2.83
CA ALA A 41 -2.77 -0.66 -1.47
C ALA A 41 -2.96 0.86 -1.46
N HIS A 42 -2.46 1.53 -2.47
CA HIS A 42 -2.61 2.98 -2.59
C HIS A 42 -4.09 3.37 -2.67
N ILE A 43 -4.86 2.63 -3.46
CA ILE A 43 -6.30 2.90 -3.60
C ILE A 43 -7.01 2.68 -2.26
N ILE A 44 -6.71 1.59 -1.57
CA ILE A 44 -7.32 1.29 -0.28
C ILE A 44 -6.96 2.36 0.75
N GLY A 45 -5.71 2.80 0.77
CA GLY A 45 -5.20 3.72 1.77
C GLY A 45 -5.32 5.19 1.44
N GLN A 46 -5.86 5.56 0.27
CA GLN A 46 -5.76 6.95 -0.21
C GLN A 46 -6.48 7.96 0.67
N LYS A 47 -7.44 7.54 1.49
CA LYS A 47 -8.17 8.43 2.40
C LYS A 47 -7.50 8.56 3.75
N TYR A 48 -6.42 7.81 4.00
CA TYR A 48 -5.78 7.72 5.30
C TYR A 48 -4.34 8.20 5.17
N PRO A 49 -3.99 9.36 5.78
CA PRO A 49 -2.70 10.01 5.51
C PRO A 49 -1.48 9.13 5.74
N TYR A 50 -1.48 8.36 6.82
CA TYR A 50 -0.30 7.55 7.15
C TYR A 50 -0.12 6.40 6.14
N GLU A 51 -1.20 5.69 5.85
CA GLU A 51 -1.15 4.59 4.89
C GLU A 51 -0.85 5.08 3.48
N HIS A 52 -1.43 6.22 3.10
CA HIS A 52 -1.19 6.82 1.79
C HIS A 52 0.29 7.21 1.64
N THR A 53 0.85 7.86 2.66
CA THR A 53 2.25 8.27 2.66
C THR A 53 3.17 7.05 2.61
N PHE A 54 2.84 6.01 3.38
CA PHE A 54 3.64 4.80 3.41
C PHE A 54 3.70 4.12 2.04
N VAL A 55 2.56 4.01 1.37
CA VAL A 55 2.51 3.39 0.04
C VAL A 55 3.30 4.22 -0.97
N HIS A 56 3.18 5.55 -0.91
CA HIS A 56 3.97 6.42 -1.78
C HIS A 56 5.47 6.22 -1.55
N TRP A 57 5.86 6.08 -0.29
CA TRP A 57 7.26 5.80 0.04
C TRP A 57 7.72 4.50 -0.62
N LYS A 58 6.88 3.46 -0.53
CA LYS A 58 7.19 2.18 -1.17
C LYS A 58 7.28 2.31 -2.69
N MET A 59 6.40 3.10 -3.27
CA MET A 59 6.41 3.32 -4.72
C MET A 59 7.69 4.01 -5.18
N LEU A 60 8.23 4.93 -4.36
CA LEU A 60 9.48 5.61 -4.67
C LEU A 60 10.65 4.64 -4.77
N GLN A 61 10.57 3.51 -4.09
CA GLN A 61 11.63 2.49 -4.16
C GLN A 61 11.72 1.84 -5.54
N PHE A 62 10.71 2.06 -6.40
CA PHE A 62 10.76 1.62 -7.79
C PHE A 62 11.46 2.63 -8.70
N GLY A 63 11.90 3.78 -8.17
CA GLY A 63 12.60 4.79 -8.94
C GLY A 63 11.70 5.84 -9.57
N PHE A 64 10.54 6.05 -9.01
CA PHE A 64 9.60 7.06 -9.52
C PHE A 64 9.65 8.34 -8.73
#